data_744fdc46e3056d9bbec1a768c4824792
#
_entry.id   744fdc46e3056d9bbec1a768c4824792
#
_cell.length_a   1.000
_cell.length_b   1.000
_cell.length_c   1.000
_cell.angle_alpha   90.00
_cell.angle_beta   90.00
_cell.angle_gamma   90.00
#
_symmetry.space_group_name_H-M   'P 1'
#
loop_
_entity.id
_entity.type
_entity.pdbx_description
1 polymer ?
#
loop_
_entity_poly.entity_id
_entity_poly.type
_entity_poly.pdbx_seq_one_letter_code
_entity_poly.pdbx_strand_id
1 'polypeptide(L)'
;MRMIFVNLPVKDLKASKGFFGELGFDFNPEYSDDNAACMIVDENIFVTLLVEERFKDFINDELADATRVTEAINCLSADSREHVDETVAKAIAAGGKPWKPTMDEGPMYGGSFQDLDGHVWELMHMEQQ
;
A
#
# COMPACT_ATOMS: atom_id res chain seq x y z
N MET A 1 -2.06 -6.46 22.61
CA MET A 1 -1.41 -6.41 21.28
C MET A 1 -1.52 -4.99 20.73
N ARG A 2 -0.40 -4.45 20.26
CA ARG A 2 -0.42 -3.13 19.63
C ARG A 2 -0.81 -3.25 18.16
N MET A 3 -1.65 -2.34 17.71
CA MET A 3 -2.11 -2.30 16.30
C MET A 3 -1.60 -1.02 15.66
N ILE A 4 -1.35 -1.06 14.37
CA ILE A 4 -1.03 0.15 13.62
C ILE A 4 -2.09 0.36 12.53
N PHE A 5 -2.50 1.61 12.37
CA PHE A 5 -3.42 2.04 11.31
C PHE A 5 -2.73 3.16 10.54
N VAL A 6 -2.21 2.83 9.36
CA VAL A 6 -1.62 3.83 8.47
C VAL A 6 -2.75 4.40 7.62
N ASN A 7 -2.89 5.73 7.62
CA ASN A 7 -3.97 6.40 6.88
C ASN A 7 -3.39 7.06 5.64
N LEU A 8 -3.95 6.74 4.47
CA LEU A 8 -3.48 7.26 3.19
C LEU A 8 -4.64 7.90 2.44
N PRO A 9 -4.44 9.11 1.87
CA PRO A 9 -5.48 9.74 1.05
C PRO A 9 -5.55 9.10 -0.33
N VAL A 10 -6.76 8.93 -0.84
CA VAL A 10 -7.00 8.41 -2.18
C VAL A 10 -8.03 9.27 -2.90
N LYS A 11 -7.90 9.37 -4.22
CA LYS A 11 -8.82 10.15 -5.03
C LYS A 11 -10.11 9.39 -5.33
N ASP A 12 -10.00 8.08 -5.55
CA ASP A 12 -11.13 7.22 -5.91
C ASP A 12 -11.07 5.96 -5.05
N LEU A 13 -11.89 5.93 -4.00
CA LEU A 13 -11.86 4.84 -3.02
C LEU A 13 -12.21 3.49 -3.66
N LYS A 14 -13.21 3.48 -4.54
CA LYS A 14 -13.63 2.24 -5.19
C LYS A 14 -12.50 1.68 -6.07
N ALA A 15 -11.84 2.54 -6.82
CA ALA A 15 -10.72 2.15 -7.67
C ALA A 15 -9.56 1.61 -6.83
N SER A 16 -9.25 2.27 -5.71
CA SER A 16 -8.17 1.84 -4.82
C SER A 16 -8.48 0.51 -4.15
N LYS A 17 -9.72 0.30 -3.72
CA LYS A 17 -10.15 -1.00 -3.18
C LYS A 17 -9.98 -2.10 -4.21
N GLY A 18 -10.34 -1.83 -5.46
CA GLY A 18 -10.16 -2.79 -6.54
C GLY A 18 -8.69 -3.11 -6.79
N PHE A 19 -7.86 -2.07 -6.78
CA PHE A 19 -6.41 -2.21 -6.96
C PHE A 19 -5.80 -3.14 -5.89
N PHE A 20 -6.02 -2.83 -4.62
CA PHE A 20 -5.46 -3.63 -3.54
C PHE A 20 -6.12 -5.00 -3.42
N GLY A 21 -7.39 -5.13 -3.82
CA GLY A 21 -8.05 -6.42 -3.91
C GLY A 21 -7.37 -7.35 -4.90
N GLU A 22 -6.93 -6.82 -6.04
CA GLU A 22 -6.16 -7.58 -7.04
C GLU A 22 -4.81 -8.06 -6.49
N LEU A 23 -4.25 -7.34 -5.52
CA LEU A 23 -3.01 -7.74 -4.86
C LEU A 23 -3.24 -8.77 -3.74
N GLY A 24 -4.49 -9.08 -3.44
CA GLY A 24 -4.85 -10.09 -2.47
C GLY A 24 -5.25 -9.56 -1.08
N PHE A 25 -5.40 -8.25 -0.93
CA PHE A 25 -5.78 -7.67 0.36
C PHE A 25 -7.31 -7.65 0.54
N ASP A 26 -7.75 -7.94 1.76
CA ASP A 26 -9.14 -7.83 2.15
C ASP A 26 -9.39 -6.53 2.92
N PHE A 27 -10.66 -6.18 3.07
CA PHE A 27 -11.07 -4.96 3.78
C PHE A 27 -12.06 -5.34 4.87
N ASN A 28 -11.96 -4.64 6.01
CA ASN A 28 -12.88 -4.86 7.13
C ASN A 28 -14.14 -4.03 6.94
N PRO A 29 -15.31 -4.64 6.70
CA PRO A 29 -16.53 -3.90 6.44
C PRO A 29 -17.03 -3.11 7.66
N GLU A 30 -16.69 -3.55 8.88
CA GLU A 30 -17.12 -2.83 10.10
C GLU A 30 -16.45 -1.46 10.22
N TYR A 31 -15.25 -1.30 9.63
CA TYR A 31 -14.50 -0.04 9.67
C TYR A 31 -14.39 0.58 8.30
N SER A 32 -15.32 0.27 7.41
CA SER A 32 -15.35 0.80 6.05
C SER A 32 -16.71 1.41 5.75
N ASP A 33 -16.70 2.53 5.02
CA ASP A 33 -17.92 3.21 4.55
C ASP A 33 -17.64 3.84 3.18
N ASP A 34 -18.45 4.80 2.75
CA ASP A 34 -18.27 5.44 1.45
C ASP A 34 -17.03 6.33 1.39
N ASN A 35 -16.47 6.72 2.54
CA ASN A 35 -15.35 7.65 2.63
C ASN A 35 -14.03 7.00 3.07
N ALA A 36 -14.10 5.77 3.59
CA ALA A 36 -12.95 5.11 4.15
C ALA A 36 -13.03 3.60 3.96
N ALA A 37 -11.90 2.97 3.71
CA ALA A 37 -11.81 1.52 3.64
C ALA A 37 -10.62 1.05 4.47
N CYS A 38 -10.89 0.16 5.43
CA CYS A 38 -9.85 -0.39 6.29
C CYS A 38 -9.28 -1.65 5.65
N MET A 39 -8.09 -1.51 5.07
CA MET A 39 -7.38 -2.63 4.45
C MET A 39 -6.68 -3.45 5.52
N ILE A 40 -6.89 -4.75 5.50
CA ILE A 40 -6.27 -5.69 6.43
C ILE A 40 -4.97 -6.18 5.81
N VAL A 41 -3.84 -5.83 6.44
CA VAL A 41 -2.53 -6.33 6.01
C VAL A 41 -2.18 -7.59 6.80
N ASP A 42 -2.42 -7.55 8.11
CA ASP A 42 -2.22 -8.68 9.01
C ASP A 42 -3.09 -8.46 10.25
N GLU A 43 -3.00 -9.36 11.23
CA GLU A 43 -3.81 -9.32 12.46
C GLU A 43 -3.80 -7.97 13.16
N ASN A 44 -2.65 -7.30 13.14
CA ASN A 44 -2.46 -6.03 13.86
C ASN A 44 -1.93 -4.92 12.97
N ILE A 45 -1.98 -5.09 11.66
CA ILE A 45 -1.47 -4.11 10.70
C ILE A 45 -2.58 -3.75 9.72
N PHE A 46 -2.95 -2.47 9.72
CA PHE A 46 -4.06 -1.99 8.90
C PHE A 46 -3.64 -0.74 8.13
N VAL A 47 -4.21 -0.57 6.96
CA VAL A 47 -4.04 0.65 6.18
C VAL A 47 -5.44 1.17 5.86
N THR A 48 -5.76 2.36 6.34
CA THR A 48 -7.05 2.97 6.05
C THR A 48 -6.91 3.89 4.85
N LEU A 49 -7.62 3.56 3.80
CA LEU A 49 -7.68 4.40 2.60
C LEU A 49 -8.84 5.38 2.80
N LEU A 50 -8.52 6.67 2.79
CA LEU A 50 -9.51 7.72 3.02
C LEU A 50 -9.65 8.58 1.77
N VAL A 51 -10.88 8.86 1.34
CA VAL A 51 -11.05 9.86 0.28
C VAL A 51 -10.42 11.18 0.75
N GLU A 52 -9.88 11.96 -0.19
CA GLU A 52 -9.13 13.17 0.15
C GLU A 52 -9.91 14.12 1.05
N GLU A 53 -11.20 14.32 0.79
CA GLU A 53 -12.03 15.20 1.63
C GLU A 53 -12.12 14.72 3.07
N ARG A 54 -12.20 13.41 3.28
CA ARG A 54 -12.22 12.85 4.62
C ARG A 54 -10.85 12.93 5.30
N PHE A 55 -9.80 12.69 4.54
CA PHE A 55 -8.42 12.79 5.06
C PHE A 55 -8.12 14.18 5.58
N LYS A 56 -8.63 15.20 4.90
CA LYS A 56 -8.43 16.60 5.31
C LYS A 56 -8.99 16.91 6.69
N ASP A 57 -9.99 16.16 7.15
CA ASP A 57 -10.54 16.35 8.49
C ASP A 57 -9.53 16.04 9.60
N PHE A 58 -8.49 15.30 9.29
CA PHE A 58 -7.50 14.83 10.27
C PHE A 58 -6.17 15.55 10.20
N ILE A 59 -6.01 16.50 9.31
CA ILE A 59 -4.74 17.21 9.12
C ILE A 59 -4.95 18.72 9.32
N ASN A 60 -3.86 19.42 9.65
CA ASN A 60 -3.87 20.87 9.83
C ASN A 60 -3.29 21.61 8.63
N ASP A 61 -2.47 20.92 7.85
CA ASP A 61 -1.75 21.52 6.73
C ASP A 61 -2.36 21.08 5.39
N GLU A 62 -1.69 21.43 4.30
CA GLU A 62 -2.12 21.04 2.97
C GLU A 62 -1.95 19.53 2.75
N LEU A 63 -2.83 18.98 1.94
CA LEU A 63 -2.75 17.60 1.53
C LEU A 63 -1.56 17.42 0.57
N ALA A 64 -0.66 16.47 0.88
CA ALA A 64 0.45 16.16 0.00
C ALA A 64 -0.05 15.42 -1.25
N ASP A 65 0.57 15.74 -2.39
CA ASP A 65 0.33 15.01 -3.63
C ASP A 65 1.44 13.98 -3.82
N ALA A 66 1.13 12.72 -3.52
CA ALA A 66 2.10 11.62 -3.59
C ALA A 66 2.54 11.30 -5.03
N THR A 67 1.85 11.84 -6.05
CA THR A 67 2.31 11.69 -7.43
C THR A 67 3.51 12.58 -7.73
N ARG A 68 3.76 13.58 -6.89
CA ARG A 68 4.83 14.57 -7.08
C ARG A 68 5.92 14.50 -6.02
N VAL A 69 5.54 14.21 -4.77
CA VAL A 69 6.48 14.20 -3.64
C VAL A 69 6.28 12.93 -2.83
N THR A 70 7.36 12.39 -2.29
CA THR A 70 7.31 11.15 -1.50
C THR A 70 7.73 11.45 -0.07
N GLU A 71 6.84 11.18 0.88
CA GLU A 71 7.20 11.27 2.28
C GLU A 71 7.54 9.91 2.88
N ALA A 72 6.77 8.90 2.52
CA ALA A 72 6.88 7.60 3.16
C ALA A 72 6.98 6.48 2.13
N ILE A 73 7.64 5.41 2.53
CA ILE A 73 7.70 4.15 1.79
C ILE A 73 7.04 3.10 2.67
N ASN A 74 5.99 2.50 2.16
CA ASN A 74 5.24 1.48 2.89
C ASN A 74 5.80 0.10 2.54
N CYS A 75 6.70 -0.39 3.37
CA CYS A 75 7.38 -1.66 3.11
C CYS A 75 6.72 -2.79 3.89
N LEU A 76 6.29 -3.82 3.18
CA LEU A 76 5.69 -5.01 3.76
C LEU A 76 6.61 -6.20 3.54
N SER A 77 6.66 -7.11 4.50
CA SER A 77 7.41 -8.35 4.32
C SER A 77 6.68 -9.25 3.34
N ALA A 78 7.43 -10.08 2.64
CA ALA A 78 6.91 -11.09 1.73
C ALA A 78 7.51 -12.44 2.05
N ASP A 79 6.76 -13.51 1.84
CA ASP A 79 7.15 -14.85 2.25
C ASP A 79 8.22 -15.46 1.36
N SER A 80 8.37 -14.98 0.14
CA SER A 80 9.31 -15.53 -0.82
C SER A 80 9.66 -14.47 -1.88
N ARG A 81 10.72 -14.76 -2.65
CA ARG A 81 11.09 -13.94 -3.81
C ARG A 81 9.97 -13.94 -4.84
N GLU A 82 9.34 -15.09 -5.07
CA GLU A 82 8.23 -15.23 -6.00
C GLU A 82 7.05 -14.37 -5.58
N HIS A 83 6.78 -14.29 -4.26
CA HIS A 83 5.71 -13.44 -3.73
C HIS A 83 5.98 -11.96 -4.00
N VAL A 84 7.23 -11.51 -3.86
CA VAL A 84 7.62 -10.14 -4.22
C VAL A 84 7.32 -9.88 -5.70
N ASP A 85 7.82 -10.74 -6.58
CA ASP A 85 7.67 -10.55 -8.03
C ASP A 85 6.20 -10.58 -8.46
N GLU A 86 5.42 -11.51 -7.93
CA GLU A 86 3.99 -11.65 -8.26
C GLU A 86 3.20 -10.42 -7.81
N THR A 87 3.48 -9.92 -6.61
CA THR A 87 2.75 -8.77 -6.08
C THR A 87 3.04 -7.51 -6.91
N VAL A 88 4.32 -7.29 -7.25
CA VAL A 88 4.69 -6.14 -8.10
C VAL A 88 4.04 -6.27 -9.47
N ALA A 89 4.07 -7.47 -10.07
CA ALA A 89 3.46 -7.69 -11.39
C ALA A 89 1.94 -7.42 -11.35
N LYS A 90 1.26 -7.88 -10.31
CA LYS A 90 -0.17 -7.62 -10.12
C LYS A 90 -0.46 -6.14 -9.97
N ALA A 91 0.39 -5.43 -9.21
CA ALA A 91 0.24 -3.99 -9.03
C ALA A 91 0.33 -3.24 -10.36
N ILE A 92 1.32 -3.57 -11.17
CA ILE A 92 1.49 -2.95 -12.48
C ILE A 92 0.28 -3.26 -13.39
N ALA A 93 -0.16 -4.52 -13.40
CA ALA A 93 -1.31 -4.95 -14.19
C ALA A 93 -2.61 -4.26 -13.75
N ALA A 94 -2.72 -3.93 -12.46
CA ALA A 94 -3.92 -3.27 -11.92
C ALA A 94 -3.89 -1.75 -12.05
N GLY A 95 -2.86 -1.17 -12.68
CA GLY A 95 -2.78 0.26 -12.95
C GLY A 95 -1.73 1.02 -12.15
N GLY A 96 -1.00 0.34 -11.28
CA GLY A 96 0.12 0.94 -10.56
C GLY A 96 1.29 1.21 -11.50
N LYS A 97 2.31 1.89 -10.98
CA LYS A 97 3.49 2.25 -11.77
C LYS A 97 4.75 1.66 -11.16
N PRO A 98 5.74 1.31 -12.00
CA PRO A 98 7.06 0.91 -11.49
C PRO A 98 7.67 2.05 -10.67
N TRP A 99 8.43 1.68 -9.63
CA TRP A 99 9.12 2.68 -8.81
C TRP A 99 10.63 2.53 -8.95
N LYS A 100 11.23 1.57 -8.25
CA LYS A 100 12.66 1.29 -8.34
C LYS A 100 12.90 -0.10 -8.93
N PRO A 101 14.07 -0.33 -9.53
CA PRO A 101 14.42 -1.68 -9.98
C PRO A 101 14.39 -2.67 -8.82
N THR A 102 14.13 -3.94 -9.12
CA THR A 102 14.19 -5.02 -8.14
C THR A 102 15.57 -5.03 -7.49
N MET A 103 15.57 -5.11 -6.16
CA MET A 103 16.80 -5.20 -5.38
C MET A 103 17.05 -6.66 -5.05
N ASP A 104 18.24 -7.14 -5.42
CA ASP A 104 18.67 -8.50 -5.09
C ASP A 104 20.07 -8.41 -4.49
N GLU A 105 20.12 -8.30 -3.16
CA GLU A 105 21.38 -8.09 -2.42
C GLU A 105 21.54 -9.14 -1.34
N GLY A 106 22.06 -10.29 -1.75
CA GLY A 106 22.32 -11.40 -0.83
C GLY A 106 21.02 -11.96 -0.26
N PRO A 107 20.84 -11.91 1.08
CA PRO A 107 19.61 -12.44 1.68
C PRO A 107 18.40 -11.54 1.49
N MET A 108 18.59 -10.30 0.99
CA MET A 108 17.51 -9.33 0.82
C MET A 108 17.06 -9.28 -0.62
N TYR A 109 15.76 -9.43 -0.83
CA TYR A 109 15.14 -9.33 -2.15
C TYR A 109 13.91 -8.46 -2.05
N GLY A 110 13.88 -7.37 -2.84
CA GLY A 110 12.80 -6.41 -2.75
C GLY A 110 12.32 -5.91 -4.09
N GLY A 111 11.05 -5.59 -4.15
CA GLY A 111 10.43 -4.96 -5.28
C GLY A 111 9.56 -3.79 -4.83
N SER A 112 9.23 -2.89 -5.74
CA SER A 112 8.47 -1.69 -5.39
C SER A 112 7.56 -1.24 -6.53
N PHE A 113 6.57 -0.46 -6.16
CA PHE A 113 5.62 0.12 -7.12
C PHE A 113 4.96 1.34 -6.49
N GLN A 114 4.30 2.14 -7.31
CA GLN A 114 3.39 3.17 -6.84
C GLN A 114 1.96 2.69 -7.05
N ASP A 115 1.10 2.97 -6.09
CA ASP A 115 -0.33 2.68 -6.24
C ASP A 115 -1.00 3.74 -7.14
N LEU A 116 -2.32 3.70 -7.25
CA LEU A 116 -3.07 4.60 -8.12
C LEU A 116 -2.94 6.08 -7.74
N ASP A 117 -2.60 6.35 -6.49
CA ASP A 117 -2.45 7.72 -5.98
C ASP A 117 -1.00 8.15 -5.83
N GLY A 118 -0.06 7.30 -6.23
CA GLY A 118 1.36 7.59 -6.18
C GLY A 118 2.04 7.22 -4.88
N HIS A 119 1.33 6.63 -3.92
CA HIS A 119 1.95 6.15 -2.69
C HIS A 119 2.91 5.01 -3.01
N VAL A 120 4.09 5.04 -2.38
CA VAL A 120 5.14 4.05 -2.65
C VAL A 120 5.00 2.86 -1.73
N TRP A 121 5.05 1.68 -2.32
CA TRP A 121 4.99 0.41 -1.64
C TRP A 121 6.19 -0.44 -2.00
N GLU A 122 6.72 -1.15 -0.99
CA GLU A 122 7.78 -2.13 -1.20
C GLU A 122 7.36 -3.47 -0.62
N LEU A 123 7.79 -4.53 -1.28
CA LEU A 123 7.72 -5.89 -0.74
C LEU A 123 9.16 -6.33 -0.50
N MET A 124 9.44 -6.83 0.69
CA MET A 124 10.79 -7.23 1.06
C MET A 124 10.77 -8.66 1.60
N HIS A 125 11.53 -9.53 0.95
CA HIS A 125 11.77 -10.87 1.45
C HIS A 125 13.19 -10.95 1.99
N MET A 126 13.33 -11.47 3.20
CA MET A 126 14.63 -11.70 3.80
C MET A 126 14.80 -13.19 4.03
N GLU A 127 15.83 -13.75 3.41
CA GLU A 127 16.15 -15.15 3.61
C GLU A 127 16.78 -15.32 4.99
N GLN A 128 16.25 -16.28 5.73
CA GLN A 128 16.80 -16.62 7.03
C GLN A 128 17.94 -17.60 6.84
N GLN A 129 18.97 -17.42 7.64
CA GLN A 129 20.15 -18.31 7.61
C GLN A 129 20.11 -19.31 8.73
#